data_1df42a2162161e34a955bbee650117a2
#
_entry.id   1df42a2162161e34a955bbee650117a2
#
_cell.length_a   1.000
_cell.length_b   1.000
_cell.length_c   1.000
_cell.angle_alpha   90.00
_cell.angle_beta   90.00
_cell.angle_gamma   90.00
#
_symmetry.space_group_name_H-M   'P 1'
#
loop_
_entity.id
_entity.type
_entity.pdbx_description
1 polymer ?
#
loop_
_entity_poly.entity_id
_entity_poly.type
_entity_poly.pdbx_seq_one_letter_code
_entity_poly.pdbx_strand_id
1 'polypeptide(L)'
;VYLKKTIHHLFNNLEPIFKKVKHQITQGETFDNILENYLANKEEIGEIKKKLSKKINLNKLKTEQKIEFTIDQSKNEISEFIFQISNTEKIYLTKNNQTNEFDQKKLITKLNKNLIYKENIILQSLYKAASDKKIPANIIIEFARIYGFQVDFQRDIRKGDNF
;
A
#
# COMPACT_ATOMS: atom_id res chain seq x y z
N VAL A 1 20.71 38.09 20.30
CA VAL A 1 21.27 37.06 19.41
C VAL A 1 21.16 35.68 20.06
N TYR A 2 21.49 35.49 21.33
CA TYR A 2 21.46 34.20 22.03
C TYR A 2 20.05 33.63 22.19
N LEU A 3 19.05 34.45 22.57
CA LEU A 3 17.66 34.01 22.75
C LEU A 3 17.04 33.39 21.45
N LYS A 4 17.31 34.02 20.30
CA LYS A 4 16.84 33.47 19.01
C LYS A 4 17.48 32.12 18.69
N LYS A 5 18.77 31.93 18.98
CA LYS A 5 19.46 30.64 18.77
C LYS A 5 18.93 29.56 19.70
N THR A 6 18.68 29.90 20.97
CA THR A 6 18.13 28.96 21.96
C THR A 6 16.71 28.55 21.60
N ILE A 7 15.86 29.51 21.22
CA ILE A 7 14.48 29.24 20.76
C ILE A 7 14.50 28.35 19.50
N HIS A 8 15.35 28.67 18.53
CA HIS A 8 15.47 27.87 17.31
C HIS A 8 15.97 26.44 17.58
N HIS A 9 16.91 26.30 18.53
CA HIS A 9 17.40 25.00 18.96
C HIS A 9 16.31 24.18 19.69
N LEU A 10 15.49 24.82 20.53
CA LEU A 10 14.35 24.18 21.19
C LEU A 10 13.30 23.71 20.16
N PHE A 11 12.94 24.59 19.23
CA PHE A 11 11.94 24.21 18.17
C PHE A 11 12.43 23.08 17.27
N ASN A 12 13.72 23.03 16.93
CA ASN A 12 14.29 21.99 16.08
C ASN A 12 14.44 20.64 16.80
N ASN A 13 14.43 20.63 18.13
CA ASN A 13 14.53 19.42 18.95
C ASN A 13 13.20 18.97 19.57
N LEU A 14 12.09 19.68 19.29
CA LEU A 14 10.78 19.21 19.68
C LEU A 14 10.38 18.03 18.79
N GLU A 15 10.13 16.90 19.42
CA GLU A 15 9.51 15.77 18.71
C GLU A 15 8.09 16.14 18.29
N PRO A 16 7.66 15.74 17.08
CA PRO A 16 6.31 16.03 16.64
C PRO A 16 5.29 15.34 17.55
N ILE A 17 4.25 16.05 17.95
CA ILE A 17 3.17 15.51 18.80
C ILE A 17 2.55 14.27 18.16
N PHE A 18 2.46 14.26 16.83
CA PHE A 18 1.90 13.14 16.07
C PHE A 18 2.99 12.40 15.29
N LYS A 19 3.17 11.12 15.58
CA LYS A 19 4.08 10.23 14.87
C LYS A 19 3.30 9.36 13.90
N LYS A 20 3.60 9.47 12.59
CA LYS A 20 3.01 8.61 11.56
C LYS A 20 3.87 7.36 11.36
N VAL A 21 3.22 6.21 11.43
CA VAL A 21 3.82 4.90 11.20
C VAL A 21 3.19 4.29 9.95
N LYS A 22 4.05 3.70 9.10
CA LYS A 22 3.62 2.91 7.94
C LYS A 22 4.29 1.56 8.03
N HIS A 23 3.48 0.51 7.99
CA HIS A 23 3.94 -0.87 8.06
C HIS A 23 3.37 -1.66 6.89
N GLN A 24 4.24 -2.35 6.16
CA GLN A 24 3.82 -3.32 5.15
C GLN A 24 3.90 -4.71 5.76
N ILE A 25 2.79 -5.44 5.70
CA ILE A 25 2.69 -6.77 6.30
C ILE A 25 3.64 -7.72 5.59
N THR A 26 4.45 -8.43 6.38
CA THR A 26 5.37 -9.46 5.92
C THR A 26 4.89 -10.87 6.28
N GLN A 27 5.50 -11.88 5.69
CA GLN A 27 5.10 -13.27 5.92
C GLN A 27 5.34 -13.67 7.37
N GLY A 28 4.33 -14.27 8.00
CA GLY A 28 4.41 -14.75 9.38
C GLY A 28 4.01 -13.72 10.45
N GLU A 29 3.78 -12.48 10.09
CA GLU A 29 3.29 -11.47 11.03
C GLU A 29 1.82 -11.68 11.37
N THR A 30 1.48 -11.41 12.63
CA THR A 30 0.08 -11.33 13.09
C THR A 30 -0.29 -9.88 13.36
N PHE A 31 -1.58 -9.58 13.28
CA PHE A 31 -2.07 -8.24 13.55
C PHE A 31 -1.67 -7.72 14.93
N ASP A 32 -1.72 -8.61 15.94
CA ASP A 32 -1.35 -8.27 17.31
C ASP A 32 0.14 -7.95 17.42
N ASN A 33 1.02 -8.81 16.91
CA ASN A 33 2.46 -8.58 16.96
C ASN A 33 2.87 -7.27 16.27
N ILE A 34 2.24 -6.94 15.13
CA ILE A 34 2.51 -5.68 14.45
C ILE A 34 2.20 -4.50 15.35
N LEU A 35 1.01 -4.47 15.98
CA LEU A 35 0.62 -3.34 16.82
C LEU A 35 1.36 -3.30 18.15
N GLU A 36 1.62 -4.43 18.78
CA GLU A 36 2.39 -4.52 20.03
C GLU A 36 3.83 -3.99 19.86
N ASN A 37 4.43 -4.14 18.69
CA ASN A 37 5.75 -3.58 18.40
C ASN A 37 5.78 -2.03 18.39
N TYR A 38 4.64 -1.39 18.17
CA TYR A 38 4.54 0.07 18.12
C TYR A 38 3.79 0.68 19.30
N LEU A 39 2.95 -0.11 19.97
CA LEU A 39 2.02 0.35 20.99
C LEU A 39 2.00 -0.59 22.18
N ALA A 40 2.03 -0.04 23.36
CA ALA A 40 1.93 -0.80 24.60
C ALA A 40 0.48 -1.01 25.08
N ASN A 41 -0.50 -0.31 24.51
CA ASN A 41 -1.89 -0.34 25.00
C ASN A 41 -2.71 -1.47 24.38
N LYS A 42 -2.89 -2.57 25.14
CA LYS A 42 -3.67 -3.74 24.71
C LYS A 42 -5.16 -3.47 24.54
N GLU A 43 -5.72 -2.53 25.30
CA GLU A 43 -7.15 -2.18 25.20
C GLU A 43 -7.44 -1.55 23.85
N GLU A 44 -6.60 -0.62 23.41
CA GLU A 44 -6.71 0.05 22.12
C GLU A 44 -6.55 -0.92 20.94
N ILE A 45 -5.60 -1.86 21.04
CA ILE A 45 -5.44 -2.96 20.07
C ILE A 45 -6.74 -3.78 20.01
N GLY A 46 -7.35 -4.10 21.14
CA GLY A 46 -8.62 -4.84 21.24
C GLY A 46 -9.77 -4.11 20.56
N GLU A 47 -9.90 -2.80 20.75
CA GLU A 47 -10.92 -1.97 20.09
C GLU A 47 -10.77 -1.92 18.59
N ILE A 48 -9.53 -1.66 18.10
CA ILE A 48 -9.23 -1.66 16.67
C ILE A 48 -9.56 -3.02 16.05
N LYS A 49 -9.15 -4.13 16.69
CA LYS A 49 -9.50 -5.49 16.25
C LYS A 49 -11.00 -5.70 16.16
N LYS A 50 -11.74 -5.31 17.19
CA LYS A 50 -13.21 -5.44 17.24
C LYS A 50 -13.90 -4.68 16.10
N LYS A 51 -13.41 -3.48 15.78
CA LYS A 51 -13.95 -2.69 14.65
C LYS A 51 -13.58 -3.32 13.30
N LEU A 52 -12.34 -3.75 13.12
CA LEU A 52 -11.86 -4.34 11.84
C LEU A 52 -12.41 -5.74 11.59
N SER A 53 -12.51 -6.61 12.61
CA SER A 53 -12.94 -8.01 12.48
C SER A 53 -14.34 -8.18 11.88
N LYS A 54 -15.18 -7.15 12.01
CA LYS A 54 -16.50 -7.12 11.36
C LYS A 54 -16.44 -7.12 9.83
N LYS A 55 -15.30 -6.74 9.24
CA LYS A 55 -15.14 -6.55 7.79
C LYS A 55 -13.97 -7.31 7.18
N ILE A 56 -13.02 -7.72 8.00
CA ILE A 56 -11.77 -8.35 7.57
C ILE A 56 -11.46 -9.55 8.47
N ASN A 57 -10.97 -10.62 7.88
CA ASN A 57 -10.39 -11.73 8.65
C ASN A 57 -8.94 -11.39 9.01
N LEU A 58 -8.72 -10.91 10.23
CA LEU A 58 -7.40 -10.52 10.73
C LEU A 58 -6.44 -11.70 10.93
N ASN A 59 -6.95 -12.96 10.89
CA ASN A 59 -6.12 -14.17 10.96
C ASN A 59 -5.56 -14.56 9.57
N LYS A 60 -5.99 -13.89 8.50
CA LYS A 60 -5.55 -14.17 7.11
C LYS A 60 -5.01 -12.89 6.47
N LEU A 61 -3.96 -12.33 7.07
CA LEU A 61 -3.27 -11.17 6.52
C LEU A 61 -2.48 -11.56 5.26
N LYS A 62 -2.39 -10.64 4.31
CA LYS A 62 -1.64 -10.81 3.05
C LYS A 62 -0.46 -9.84 3.03
N THR A 63 0.67 -10.29 2.46
CA THR A 63 1.90 -9.51 2.36
C THR A 63 1.79 -8.22 1.53
N GLU A 64 0.72 -8.07 0.74
CA GLU A 64 0.47 -6.84 -0.04
C GLU A 64 -0.30 -5.77 0.75
N GLN A 65 -0.86 -6.14 1.91
CA GLN A 65 -1.63 -5.22 2.73
C GLN A 65 -0.71 -4.29 3.50
N LYS A 66 -1.22 -3.08 3.79
CA LYS A 66 -0.48 -2.06 4.52
C LYS A 66 -1.31 -1.53 5.68
N ILE A 67 -0.63 -1.23 6.74
CA ILE A 67 -1.18 -0.59 7.94
C ILE A 67 -0.49 0.76 8.07
N GLU A 68 -1.27 1.82 8.21
CA GLU A 68 -0.77 3.16 8.53
C GLU A 68 -1.52 3.65 9.77
N PHE A 69 -0.82 4.25 10.71
CA PHE A 69 -1.46 4.84 11.88
C PHE A 69 -0.68 6.03 12.41
N THR A 70 -1.41 6.91 13.08
CA THR A 70 -0.88 8.12 13.70
C THR A 70 -0.98 7.96 15.21
N ILE A 71 0.14 8.06 15.90
CA ILE A 71 0.24 8.03 17.37
C ILE A 71 0.27 9.48 17.87
N ASP A 72 -0.62 9.82 18.79
CA ASP A 72 -0.50 11.02 19.62
C ASP A 72 0.49 10.71 20.75
N GLN A 73 1.71 11.22 20.63
CA GLN A 73 2.78 10.96 21.58
C GLN A 73 2.52 11.60 22.96
N SER A 74 1.68 12.63 23.03
CA SER A 74 1.32 13.27 24.30
C SER A 74 0.43 12.39 25.18
N LYS A 75 -0.40 11.56 24.55
CA LYS A 75 -1.34 10.64 25.21
C LYS A 75 -0.91 9.18 25.09
N ASN A 76 0.09 8.89 24.23
CA ASN A 76 0.50 7.55 23.83
C ASN A 76 -0.67 6.69 23.29
N GLU A 77 -1.49 7.30 22.43
CA GLU A 77 -2.70 6.71 21.89
C GLU A 77 -2.71 6.81 20.36
N ILE A 78 -3.44 5.89 19.68
CA ILE A 78 -3.70 5.99 18.26
C ILE A 78 -4.81 7.00 18.00
N SER A 79 -4.52 8.05 17.26
CA SER A 79 -5.53 9.02 16.80
C SER A 79 -6.21 8.60 15.49
N GLU A 80 -5.45 8.00 14.59
CA GLU A 80 -5.92 7.52 13.30
C GLU A 80 -5.31 6.17 12.97
N PHE A 81 -6.10 5.27 12.39
CA PHE A 81 -5.65 3.97 11.92
C PHE A 81 -6.24 3.66 10.54
N ILE A 82 -5.40 3.26 9.60
CA ILE A 82 -5.77 2.96 8.22
C ILE A 82 -5.31 1.54 7.90
N PHE A 83 -6.25 0.68 7.55
CA PHE A 83 -5.95 -0.64 7.02
C PHE A 83 -6.20 -0.68 5.51
N GLN A 84 -5.16 -0.84 4.72
CA GLN A 84 -5.27 -1.00 3.28
C GLN A 84 -5.46 -2.48 2.94
N ILE A 85 -6.70 -2.85 2.60
CA ILE A 85 -7.08 -4.23 2.25
C ILE A 85 -6.54 -4.59 0.86
N SER A 86 -6.66 -3.65 -0.09
CA SER A 86 -6.21 -3.80 -1.49
C SER A 86 -5.83 -2.43 -2.05
N ASN A 87 -5.44 -2.39 -3.33
CA ASN A 87 -5.16 -1.13 -4.01
C ASN A 87 -6.38 -0.20 -4.14
N THR A 88 -7.59 -0.74 -3.98
CA THR A 88 -8.85 0.00 -4.13
C THR A 88 -9.63 0.16 -2.85
N GLU A 89 -9.29 -0.57 -1.80
CA GLU A 89 -10.10 -0.66 -0.60
C GLU A 89 -9.28 -0.37 0.65
N LYS A 90 -9.73 0.61 1.43
CA LYS A 90 -9.14 1.00 2.70
C LYS A 90 -10.21 1.17 3.77
N ILE A 91 -9.89 0.79 5.01
CA ILE A 91 -10.68 1.08 6.19
C ILE A 91 -9.94 2.12 7.01
N TYR A 92 -10.65 3.18 7.36
CA TYR A 92 -10.19 4.24 8.23
C TYR A 92 -10.88 4.10 9.58
N LEU A 93 -10.11 4.16 10.64
CA LEU A 93 -10.59 4.31 12.01
C LEU A 93 -10.02 5.64 12.53
N THR A 94 -10.88 6.49 13.04
CA THR A 94 -10.50 7.77 13.64
C THR A 94 -11.02 7.82 15.06
N LYS A 95 -10.15 8.14 16.01
CA LYS A 95 -10.56 8.22 17.43
C LYS A 95 -11.42 9.45 17.63
N ASN A 96 -12.59 9.25 18.21
CA ASN A 96 -13.51 10.33 18.55
C ASN A 96 -13.13 10.88 19.94
N ASN A 97 -12.75 12.15 19.98
CA ASN A 97 -12.28 12.80 21.22
C ASN A 97 -13.38 12.94 22.30
N GLN A 98 -14.66 12.82 21.93
CA GLN A 98 -15.79 12.94 22.87
C GLN A 98 -16.16 11.60 23.49
N THR A 99 -16.22 10.54 22.68
CA THR A 99 -16.62 9.20 23.10
C THR A 99 -15.44 8.29 23.44
N ASN A 100 -14.24 8.68 23.07
CA ASN A 100 -13.01 7.89 23.15
C ASN A 100 -13.06 6.56 22.37
N GLU A 101 -14.05 6.39 21.47
CA GLU A 101 -14.22 5.23 20.61
C GLU A 101 -13.71 5.52 19.19
N PHE A 102 -13.42 4.44 18.43
CA PHE A 102 -13.07 4.57 17.02
C PHE A 102 -14.31 4.63 16.13
N ASP A 103 -14.42 5.71 15.36
CA ASP A 103 -15.35 5.82 14.23
C ASP A 103 -14.76 5.14 13.01
N GLN A 104 -15.57 4.35 12.30
CA GLN A 104 -15.12 3.55 11.15
C GLN A 104 -15.70 4.07 9.84
N LYS A 105 -14.81 4.32 8.85
CA LYS A 105 -15.18 4.66 7.48
C LYS A 105 -14.47 3.73 6.51
N LYS A 106 -15.24 3.13 5.59
CA LYS A 106 -14.67 2.35 4.47
C LYS A 106 -14.60 3.23 3.24
N LEU A 107 -13.42 3.31 2.61
CA LEU A 107 -13.23 3.96 1.32
C LEU A 107 -12.97 2.91 0.25
N ILE A 108 -13.73 3.00 -0.84
CA ILE A 108 -13.55 2.20 -2.05
C ILE A 108 -13.22 3.15 -3.17
N THR A 109 -12.00 3.06 -3.70
CA THR A 109 -11.58 3.82 -4.87
C THR A 109 -12.06 3.10 -6.12
N LYS A 110 -12.89 3.75 -6.92
CA LYS A 110 -13.27 3.24 -8.25
C LYS A 110 -12.06 3.32 -9.17
N LEU A 111 -11.67 2.20 -9.77
CA LEU A 111 -10.66 2.19 -10.81
C LEU A 111 -11.30 2.57 -12.13
N ASN A 112 -10.70 3.52 -12.84
CA ASN A 112 -11.04 3.80 -14.21
C ASN A 112 -10.31 2.78 -15.11
N LYS A 113 -11.08 2.02 -15.88
CA LYS A 113 -10.51 1.10 -16.87
C LYS A 113 -10.22 1.88 -18.15
N ASN A 114 -8.96 2.05 -18.47
CA ASN A 114 -8.52 2.60 -19.74
C ASN A 114 -8.07 1.46 -20.66
N LEU A 115 -8.65 1.40 -21.85
CA LEU A 115 -8.19 0.51 -22.92
C LEU A 115 -7.16 1.29 -23.74
N ILE A 116 -5.94 0.75 -23.83
CA ILE A 116 -4.87 1.30 -24.64
C ILE A 116 -4.56 0.32 -25.75
N TYR A 117 -4.76 0.74 -26.99
CA TYR A 117 -4.39 -0.02 -28.16
C TYR A 117 -2.95 0.34 -28.57
N LYS A 118 -2.15 -0.66 -28.86
CA LYS A 118 -0.78 -0.54 -29.39
C LYS A 118 -0.54 -1.58 -30.46
N GLU A 119 0.05 -1.16 -31.56
CA GLU A 119 0.48 -2.02 -32.64
C GLU A 119 1.86 -1.59 -33.14
N ASN A 120 2.62 -2.52 -33.69
CA ASN A 120 3.90 -2.24 -34.33
C ASN A 120 4.32 -3.39 -35.25
N ILE A 121 5.21 -3.07 -36.20
CA ILE A 121 5.88 -4.06 -37.05
C ILE A 121 7.11 -4.57 -36.31
N ILE A 122 7.32 -5.87 -36.32
CA ILE A 122 8.47 -6.52 -35.71
C ILE A 122 9.64 -6.49 -36.66
N LEU A 123 10.64 -5.68 -36.37
CA LEU A 123 11.85 -5.55 -37.18
C LEU A 123 13.01 -6.41 -36.64
N GLN A 124 13.06 -6.63 -35.35
CA GLN A 124 14.11 -7.38 -34.64
C GLN A 124 13.52 -8.47 -33.75
N SER A 125 12.72 -8.07 -32.78
CA SER A 125 12.04 -8.97 -31.87
C SER A 125 10.72 -8.36 -31.40
N LEU A 126 9.80 -9.20 -30.94
CA LEU A 126 8.54 -8.75 -30.33
C LEU A 126 8.81 -7.84 -29.11
N TYR A 127 9.77 -8.21 -28.25
CA TYR A 127 10.13 -7.40 -27.08
C TYR A 127 10.57 -6.00 -27.48
N LYS A 128 11.46 -5.87 -28.47
CA LYS A 128 11.95 -4.57 -28.95
C LYS A 128 10.83 -3.75 -29.55
N ALA A 129 10.01 -4.34 -30.42
CA ALA A 129 8.89 -3.68 -31.08
C ALA A 129 7.84 -3.16 -30.06
N ALA A 130 7.55 -3.95 -29.03
CA ALA A 130 6.65 -3.58 -27.94
C ALA A 130 7.24 -2.47 -27.04
N SER A 131 8.53 -2.57 -26.73
CA SER A 131 9.25 -1.55 -25.94
C SER A 131 9.30 -0.20 -26.65
N ASP A 132 9.49 -0.18 -27.98
CA ASP A 132 9.51 1.04 -28.79
C ASP A 132 8.13 1.75 -28.75
N LYS A 133 7.05 1.01 -28.56
CA LYS A 133 5.69 1.55 -28.33
C LYS A 133 5.42 1.88 -26.87
N LYS A 134 6.44 1.88 -26.01
CA LYS A 134 6.33 2.17 -24.57
C LYS A 134 5.34 1.25 -23.84
N ILE A 135 5.32 -0.04 -24.23
CA ILE A 135 4.63 -1.07 -23.46
C ILE A 135 5.54 -1.44 -22.28
N PRO A 136 5.03 -1.41 -21.03
CA PRO A 136 5.83 -1.76 -19.85
C PRO A 136 6.38 -3.19 -19.93
N ALA A 137 7.63 -3.40 -19.52
CA ALA A 137 8.32 -4.69 -19.61
C ALA A 137 7.56 -5.83 -18.90
N ASN A 138 6.94 -5.56 -17.76
CA ASN A 138 6.13 -6.53 -17.04
C ASN A 138 4.92 -7.02 -17.86
N ILE A 139 4.32 -6.16 -18.68
CA ILE A 139 3.20 -6.53 -19.58
C ILE A 139 3.72 -7.41 -20.73
N ILE A 140 4.88 -7.09 -21.27
CA ILE A 140 5.50 -7.89 -22.36
C ILE A 140 5.85 -9.30 -21.84
N ILE A 141 6.42 -9.39 -20.63
CA ILE A 141 6.76 -10.67 -19.99
C ILE A 141 5.51 -11.48 -19.71
N GLU A 142 4.46 -10.84 -19.19
CA GLU A 142 3.19 -11.52 -18.88
C GLU A 142 2.50 -12.01 -20.16
N PHE A 143 2.54 -11.23 -21.23
CA PHE A 143 2.08 -11.65 -22.54
C PHE A 143 2.84 -12.92 -23.01
N ALA A 144 4.16 -12.90 -22.94
CA ALA A 144 4.98 -14.06 -23.31
C ALA A 144 4.69 -15.29 -22.43
N ARG A 145 4.41 -15.09 -21.14
CA ARG A 145 4.02 -16.17 -20.22
C ARG A 145 2.67 -16.80 -20.60
N ILE A 146 1.69 -15.97 -20.95
CA ILE A 146 0.34 -16.44 -21.29
C ILE A 146 0.36 -17.23 -22.62
N TYR A 147 1.05 -16.71 -23.62
CA TYR A 147 1.04 -17.27 -24.97
C TYR A 147 2.18 -18.24 -25.27
N GLY A 148 3.19 -18.37 -24.40
CA GLY A 148 4.38 -19.19 -24.60
C GLY A 148 4.13 -20.70 -24.75
N PHE A 149 2.93 -21.19 -24.39
CA PHE A 149 2.49 -22.56 -24.67
C PHE A 149 1.94 -22.76 -26.07
N GLN A 150 1.56 -21.68 -26.76
CA GLN A 150 0.94 -21.71 -28.09
C GLN A 150 1.85 -21.13 -29.18
N VAL A 151 2.74 -20.21 -28.80
CA VAL A 151 3.61 -19.48 -29.71
C VAL A 151 5.06 -19.64 -29.26
N ASP A 152 5.90 -20.20 -30.12
CA ASP A 152 7.37 -20.17 -29.94
C ASP A 152 7.88 -18.80 -30.39
N PHE A 153 8.05 -17.86 -29.44
CA PHE A 153 8.49 -16.49 -29.73
C PHE A 153 9.86 -16.39 -30.39
N GLN A 154 10.66 -17.48 -30.41
CA GLN A 154 11.95 -17.51 -31.09
C GLN A 154 11.86 -18.02 -32.54
N ARG A 155 10.90 -18.88 -32.82
CA ARG A 155 10.77 -19.56 -34.12
C ARG A 155 9.60 -19.06 -34.95
N ASP A 156 8.47 -18.75 -34.31
CA ASP A 156 7.22 -18.40 -34.99
C ASP A 156 7.17 -16.92 -35.36
N ILE A 157 7.86 -16.05 -34.60
CA ILE A 157 7.86 -14.62 -34.85
C ILE A 157 8.96 -14.25 -35.87
N ARG A 158 8.56 -13.60 -36.94
CA ARG A 158 9.44 -13.22 -38.04
C ARG A 158 9.51 -11.71 -38.25
N LYS A 159 10.60 -11.26 -38.88
CA LYS A 159 10.73 -9.88 -39.32
C LYS A 159 9.61 -9.54 -40.32
N GLY A 160 8.88 -8.48 -40.06
CA GLY A 160 7.74 -8.03 -40.85
C GLY A 160 6.38 -8.42 -40.27
N ASP A 161 6.34 -9.27 -39.24
CA ASP A 161 5.10 -9.57 -38.54
C ASP A 161 4.59 -8.35 -37.76
N ASN A 162 3.31 -8.33 -37.50
CA ASN A 162 2.62 -7.30 -36.71
C ASN A 162 2.15 -7.88 -35.38
N PHE A 163 2.10 -7.02 -34.39
CA PHE A 163 1.40 -7.32 -33.15
C PHE A 163 0.51 -6.16 -32.77
#